data_7368f952634965200412d0c0360e2261
#
_entry.id   7368f952634965200412d0c0360e2261
#
_cell.length_a   1.000
_cell.length_b   1.000
_cell.length_c   1.000
_cell.angle_alpha   90.00
_cell.angle_beta   90.00
_cell.angle_gamma   90.00
#
_symmetry.space_group_name_H-M   'P 1'
#
loop_
_entity.id
_entity.type
_entity.pdbx_description
1 polymer ?
#
loop_
_entity_poly.entity_id
_entity_poly.type
_entity_poly.pdbx_seq_one_letter_code
_entity_poly.pdbx_strand_id
1 'polypeptide(L)'
;WRICGCLAVCMRPFIPFSSDRLWGMMGIESDIDLVLWDHSMDTESDLSWNPDKPEPLFSRLDLDEILARESSLADSKDNDDEAGPDDGGGYIDFEDFMKVEMRTGRIVSVEDHPNADKLFVITIDDGSGSSRTVCAGLKGHYEPSELEGLDVVFVANLEPRKLRGVLSEGMILAADDGEGGVKVLTTEGEILSGSRVR
;
A
#
# COMPACT_ATOMS: atom_id res chain seq x y z
N TRP A 1 -13.36 -32.34 18.84
CA TRP A 1 -12.85 -32.20 17.48
C TRP A 1 -13.85 -31.52 16.56
N ARG A 2 -15.12 -31.97 16.48
CA ARG A 2 -16.17 -31.37 15.64
C ARG A 2 -16.32 -29.86 15.86
N ILE A 3 -16.30 -29.42 17.12
CA ILE A 3 -16.38 -28.01 17.47
C ILE A 3 -15.20 -27.25 16.85
N CYS A 4 -13.98 -27.78 16.85
CA CYS A 4 -12.81 -27.17 16.25
C CYS A 4 -12.96 -27.05 14.72
N GLY A 5 -13.51 -28.09 14.06
CA GLY A 5 -13.80 -28.07 12.64
C GLY A 5 -14.82 -26.99 12.27
N CYS A 6 -15.94 -26.92 12.99
CA CYS A 6 -16.94 -25.88 12.83
C CYS A 6 -16.34 -24.48 13.06
N LEU A 7 -15.50 -24.31 14.09
CA LEU A 7 -14.83 -23.05 14.36
C LEU A 7 -13.89 -22.66 13.22
N ALA A 8 -13.11 -23.60 12.68
CA ALA A 8 -12.20 -23.31 11.56
C ALA A 8 -12.98 -22.80 10.34
N VAL A 9 -14.09 -23.46 9.98
CA VAL A 9 -14.93 -23.03 8.85
C VAL A 9 -15.60 -21.67 9.14
N CYS A 10 -16.17 -21.48 10.34
CA CYS A 10 -16.82 -20.23 10.72
C CYS A 10 -15.87 -19.03 10.80
N MET A 11 -14.62 -19.25 11.20
CA MET A 11 -13.61 -18.21 11.33
C MET A 11 -12.89 -17.90 10.00
N ARG A 12 -13.04 -18.77 9.01
CA ARG A 12 -12.38 -18.64 7.69
C ARG A 12 -12.54 -17.26 7.05
N PRO A 13 -13.73 -16.65 7.00
CA PRO A 13 -13.91 -15.31 6.40
C PRO A 13 -13.21 -14.18 7.16
N PHE A 14 -12.87 -14.36 8.43
CA PHE A 14 -12.30 -13.33 9.28
C PHE A 14 -10.79 -13.49 9.49
N ILE A 15 -10.33 -14.73 9.70
CA ILE A 15 -8.93 -15.06 9.98
C ILE A 15 -8.50 -16.29 9.14
N PRO A 16 -8.37 -16.15 7.82
CA PRO A 16 -8.17 -17.26 6.89
C PRO A 16 -6.93 -18.09 7.22
N PHE A 17 -5.79 -17.47 7.47
CA PHE A 17 -4.54 -18.19 7.76
C PHE A 17 -4.58 -19.01 9.05
N SER A 18 -5.21 -18.49 10.10
CA SER A 18 -5.37 -19.21 11.36
C SER A 18 -6.36 -20.36 11.22
N SER A 19 -7.39 -20.20 10.40
CA SER A 19 -8.36 -21.24 10.07
C SER A 19 -7.71 -22.39 9.30
N ASP A 20 -6.84 -22.11 8.32
CA ASP A 20 -6.06 -23.11 7.59
C ASP A 20 -5.12 -23.89 8.52
N ARG A 21 -4.42 -23.20 9.42
CA ARG A 21 -3.54 -23.83 10.40
C ARG A 21 -4.34 -24.76 11.33
N LEU A 22 -5.50 -24.31 11.82
CA LEU A 22 -6.37 -25.13 12.65
C LEU A 22 -6.85 -26.38 11.90
N TRP A 23 -7.26 -26.21 10.64
CA TRP A 23 -7.72 -27.30 9.77
C TRP A 23 -6.62 -28.33 9.52
N GLY A 24 -5.41 -27.86 9.18
CA GLY A 24 -4.23 -28.72 9.02
C GLY A 24 -3.83 -29.47 10.28
N MET A 25 -3.86 -28.80 11.46
CA MET A 25 -3.57 -29.46 12.75
C MET A 25 -4.58 -30.55 13.10
N MET A 26 -5.79 -30.48 12.56
CA MET A 26 -6.77 -31.55 12.71
C MET A 26 -6.51 -32.74 11.79
N GLY A 27 -5.55 -32.64 10.86
CA GLY A 27 -5.21 -33.71 9.93
C GLY A 27 -6.32 -34.04 8.93
N ILE A 28 -7.11 -33.01 8.54
CA ILE A 28 -8.17 -33.16 7.56
C ILE A 28 -7.59 -32.90 6.18
N GLU A 29 -7.60 -33.91 5.30
CA GLU A 29 -7.02 -33.82 3.96
C GLU A 29 -7.84 -32.99 2.96
N SER A 30 -9.11 -32.72 3.26
CA SER A 30 -9.97 -31.92 2.39
C SER A 30 -9.66 -30.43 2.50
N ASP A 31 -9.85 -29.71 1.40
CA ASP A 31 -9.72 -28.25 1.38
C ASP A 31 -10.88 -27.60 2.18
N ILE A 32 -10.54 -26.72 3.11
CA ILE A 32 -11.50 -26.00 3.94
C ILE A 32 -12.46 -25.14 3.10
N ASP A 33 -12.01 -24.63 1.96
CA ASP A 33 -12.81 -23.78 1.08
C ASP A 33 -13.89 -24.56 0.31
N LEU A 34 -13.78 -25.88 0.28
CA LEU A 34 -14.79 -26.77 -0.31
C LEU A 34 -15.87 -27.21 0.70
N VAL A 35 -15.71 -26.88 1.97
CA VAL A 35 -16.66 -27.26 3.02
C VAL A 35 -17.79 -26.23 3.10
N LEU A 36 -18.99 -26.62 2.70
CA LEU A 36 -20.18 -25.78 2.83
C LEU A 36 -20.59 -25.62 4.29
N TRP A 37 -21.09 -24.45 4.66
CA TRP A 37 -21.56 -24.14 6.02
C TRP A 37 -22.57 -25.15 6.55
N ASP A 38 -23.47 -25.61 5.69
CA ASP A 38 -24.48 -26.61 6.03
C ASP A 38 -23.88 -27.96 6.38
N HIS A 39 -22.76 -28.34 5.77
CA HIS A 39 -22.06 -29.59 6.01
C HIS A 39 -21.08 -29.53 7.18
N SER A 40 -20.64 -28.35 7.60
CA SER A 40 -19.74 -28.21 8.76
C SER A 40 -20.38 -28.66 10.08
N MET A 41 -21.70 -28.64 10.12
CA MET A 41 -22.53 -29.11 11.26
C MET A 41 -23.02 -30.53 11.10
N ASP A 42 -22.80 -31.17 9.95
CA ASP A 42 -23.29 -32.51 9.69
C ASP A 42 -22.53 -33.55 10.53
N THR A 43 -23.26 -34.29 11.33
CA THR A 43 -22.71 -35.25 12.29
C THR A 43 -22.33 -36.59 11.65
N GLU A 44 -22.72 -36.83 10.40
CA GLU A 44 -22.53 -38.08 9.67
C GLU A 44 -21.37 -38.03 8.66
N SER A 45 -20.70 -36.89 8.47
CA SER A 45 -19.54 -36.83 7.60
C SER A 45 -18.38 -37.64 8.19
N ASP A 46 -17.97 -38.71 7.50
CA ASP A 46 -16.77 -39.51 7.76
C ASP A 46 -15.48 -38.69 7.48
N LEU A 47 -15.28 -37.61 8.22
CA LEU A 47 -14.00 -36.93 8.22
C LEU A 47 -12.99 -37.80 8.94
N SER A 48 -12.05 -38.38 8.23
CA SER A 48 -10.93 -39.10 8.82
C SER A 48 -10.04 -38.11 9.56
N TRP A 49 -10.04 -38.23 10.88
CA TRP A 49 -9.29 -37.37 11.78
C TRP A 49 -7.96 -38.02 12.13
N ASN A 50 -6.88 -37.42 11.73
CA ASN A 50 -5.53 -37.85 12.14
C ASN A 50 -4.78 -36.61 12.67
N PRO A 51 -5.11 -36.15 13.90
CA PRO A 51 -4.59 -34.90 14.43
C PRO A 51 -3.09 -34.95 14.65
N ASP A 52 -2.41 -33.92 14.16
CA ASP A 52 -1.03 -33.67 14.47
C ASP A 52 -0.84 -33.11 15.89
N LYS A 53 0.40 -32.96 16.31
CA LYS A 53 0.74 -32.36 17.59
C LYS A 53 0.19 -30.93 17.65
N PRO A 54 -0.65 -30.60 18.64
CA PRO A 54 -1.25 -29.26 18.71
C PRO A 54 -0.17 -28.20 18.99
N GLU A 55 -0.21 -27.13 18.18
CA GLU A 55 0.59 -25.95 18.36
C GLU A 55 -0.29 -24.74 18.70
N PRO A 56 0.22 -23.74 19.44
CA PRO A 56 -0.52 -22.51 19.69
C PRO A 56 -0.87 -21.80 18.37
N LEU A 57 -2.17 -21.55 18.12
CA LEU A 57 -2.61 -20.76 16.96
C LEU A 57 -2.21 -19.31 17.03
N PHE A 58 -2.20 -18.77 18.25
CA PHE A 58 -1.86 -17.37 18.53
C PHE A 58 -0.73 -17.34 19.55
N SER A 59 0.31 -16.55 19.26
CA SER A 59 1.35 -16.23 20.24
C SER A 59 0.87 -15.11 21.14
N ARG A 60 1.31 -15.11 22.42
CA ARG A 60 1.17 -13.92 23.25
C ARG A 60 2.10 -12.83 22.68
N LEU A 61 1.51 -11.69 22.38
CA LEU A 61 2.25 -10.52 21.97
C LEU A 61 2.65 -9.74 23.24
N ASP A 62 3.94 -9.42 23.35
CA ASP A 62 4.43 -8.51 24.38
C ASP A 62 4.43 -7.10 23.80
N LEU A 63 3.70 -6.19 24.43
CA LEU A 63 3.54 -4.82 23.94
C LEU A 63 4.89 -4.08 23.92
N ASP A 64 5.75 -4.33 24.94
CA ASP A 64 7.04 -3.67 25.03
C ASP A 64 8.00 -4.14 23.91
N GLU A 65 7.93 -5.43 23.53
CA GLU A 65 8.68 -5.99 22.40
C GLU A 65 8.20 -5.40 21.06
N ILE A 66 6.89 -5.22 20.89
CA ILE A 66 6.32 -4.63 19.68
C ILE A 66 6.73 -3.17 19.56
N LEU A 67 6.59 -2.38 20.62
CA LEU A 67 6.98 -0.97 20.63
C LEU A 67 8.49 -0.79 20.41
N ALA A 68 9.32 -1.66 20.99
CA ALA A 68 10.76 -1.66 20.74
C ALA A 68 11.11 -2.01 19.28
N ARG A 69 10.34 -2.91 18.67
CA ARG A 69 10.52 -3.29 17.26
C ARG A 69 10.04 -2.19 16.31
N GLU A 70 8.94 -1.53 16.61
CA GLU A 70 8.47 -0.35 15.87
C GLU A 70 9.48 0.80 15.92
N SER A 71 10.02 1.10 17.10
CA SER A 71 11.05 2.13 17.24
C SER A 71 12.34 1.79 16.47
N SER A 72 12.75 0.52 16.46
CA SER A 72 13.93 0.07 15.70
C SER A 72 13.68 0.09 14.17
N LEU A 73 12.44 -0.08 13.73
CA LEU A 73 12.05 0.05 12.32
C LEU A 73 11.92 1.52 11.88
N ALA A 74 11.61 2.42 12.81
CA ALA A 74 11.61 3.85 12.54
C ALA A 74 13.03 4.40 12.30
N ASP A 75 14.03 3.87 13.03
CA ASP A 75 15.43 4.25 12.86
C ASP A 75 16.12 3.60 11.65
N SER A 76 15.53 2.56 11.05
CA SER A 76 16.08 1.84 9.89
C SER A 76 15.46 2.26 8.54
N LYS A 77 14.62 3.30 8.51
CA LYS A 77 13.97 3.81 7.28
C LYS A 77 14.86 4.67 6.40
N ASP A 78 16.16 4.38 6.33
CA ASP A 78 17.07 5.03 5.36
C ASP A 78 17.44 4.14 4.17
N ASN A 79 16.77 3.02 3.93
CA ASN A 79 16.99 2.25 2.71
C ASN A 79 15.77 1.43 2.33
N ASP A 80 15.42 1.59 1.08
CA ASP A 80 14.60 0.78 0.19
C ASP A 80 13.09 1.10 0.11
N ASP A 81 12.81 1.82 -0.98
CA ASP A 81 11.53 1.97 -1.64
C ASP A 81 10.97 0.60 -2.08
N GLU A 82 10.07 0.04 -1.30
CA GLU A 82 8.99 -0.81 -1.81
C GLU A 82 7.77 -0.57 -0.91
N ALA A 83 6.93 0.37 -1.33
CA ALA A 83 5.59 0.53 -0.79
C ALA A 83 4.74 -0.67 -1.26
N GLY A 84 4.70 -1.71 -0.43
CA GLY A 84 3.61 -2.68 -0.48
C GLY A 84 2.32 -2.01 0.00
N PRO A 85 1.13 -2.50 -0.37
CA PRO A 85 -0.12 -1.91 0.06
C PRO A 85 -0.20 -1.95 1.59
N ASP A 86 -0.07 -0.77 2.20
CA ASP A 86 -0.36 -0.55 3.61
C ASP A 86 -1.88 -0.53 3.79
N ASP A 87 -2.43 -1.62 4.23
CA ASP A 87 -3.83 -1.78 4.62
C ASP A 87 -4.08 -1.32 6.08
N GLY A 88 -3.22 -0.48 6.59
CA GLY A 88 -3.31 0.16 7.89
C GLY A 88 -4.25 1.37 7.90
N GLY A 89 -5.52 1.19 7.48
CA GLY A 89 -6.52 2.24 7.40
C GLY A 89 -6.92 2.84 8.75
N GLY A 90 -6.01 3.51 9.43
CA GLY A 90 -6.35 4.44 10.49
C GLY A 90 -7.00 5.69 9.88
N TYR A 91 -8.13 6.15 10.46
CA TYR A 91 -8.68 7.45 10.09
C TYR A 91 -7.69 8.54 10.50
N ILE A 92 -7.40 9.46 9.58
CA ILE A 92 -6.69 10.70 9.90
C ILE A 92 -7.69 11.76 10.37
N ASP A 93 -7.30 12.60 11.30
CA ASP A 93 -8.11 13.74 11.72
C ASP A 93 -8.23 14.76 10.57
N PHE A 94 -9.35 15.44 10.49
CA PHE A 94 -9.57 16.49 9.49
C PHE A 94 -8.55 17.62 9.59
N GLU A 95 -8.12 17.97 10.81
CA GLU A 95 -7.09 18.97 11.04
C GLU A 95 -5.72 18.53 10.45
N ASP A 96 -5.38 17.26 10.51
CA ASP A 96 -4.17 16.73 9.92
C ASP A 96 -4.25 16.70 8.39
N PHE A 97 -5.40 16.33 7.83
CA PHE A 97 -5.62 16.40 6.39
C PHE A 97 -5.51 17.85 5.86
N MET A 98 -6.02 18.82 6.59
CA MET A 98 -5.95 20.24 6.20
C MET A 98 -4.52 20.79 6.19
N LYS A 99 -3.56 20.12 6.82
CA LYS A 99 -2.13 20.47 6.75
C LYS A 99 -1.51 20.11 5.41
N VAL A 100 -2.11 19.15 4.67
CA VAL A 100 -1.62 18.75 3.35
C VAL A 100 -2.02 19.82 2.32
N GLU A 101 -1.03 20.38 1.62
CA GLU A 101 -1.26 21.35 0.59
C GLU A 101 -1.15 20.72 -0.80
N MET A 102 -2.31 20.36 -1.37
CA MET A 102 -2.37 19.84 -2.73
C MET A 102 -2.61 20.98 -3.72
N ARG A 103 -1.83 20.99 -4.79
CA ARG A 103 -1.91 21.99 -5.88
C ARG A 103 -1.89 21.35 -7.24
N THR A 104 -2.38 22.07 -8.22
CA THR A 104 -2.18 21.73 -9.63
C THR A 104 -0.87 22.33 -10.13
N GLY A 105 -0.24 21.65 -11.08
CA GLY A 105 0.96 22.15 -11.75
C GLY A 105 1.09 21.53 -13.13
N ARG A 106 1.74 22.24 -14.03
CA ARG A 106 2.02 21.75 -15.39
C ARG A 106 3.41 21.15 -15.45
N ILE A 107 3.51 19.92 -15.96
CA ILE A 107 4.81 19.30 -16.23
C ILE A 107 5.49 20.02 -17.40
N VAL A 108 6.66 20.60 -17.13
CA VAL A 108 7.46 21.35 -18.12
C VAL A 108 8.46 20.44 -18.82
N SER A 109 9.14 19.58 -18.07
CA SER A 109 10.11 18.61 -18.60
C SER A 109 10.17 17.36 -17.75
N VAL A 110 10.54 16.25 -18.39
CA VAL A 110 10.72 14.95 -17.77
C VAL A 110 12.08 14.40 -18.19
N GLU A 111 12.93 14.11 -17.24
CA GLU A 111 14.26 13.56 -17.48
C GLU A 111 14.44 12.23 -16.71
N ASP A 112 15.29 11.36 -17.25
CA ASP A 112 15.68 10.14 -16.56
C ASP A 112 16.50 10.48 -15.31
N HIS A 113 16.19 9.81 -14.20
CA HIS A 113 16.98 10.01 -12.98
C HIS A 113 18.38 9.40 -13.13
N PRO A 114 19.47 10.17 -12.87
CA PRO A 114 20.83 9.73 -13.17
C PRO A 114 21.30 8.50 -12.39
N ASN A 115 20.71 8.24 -11.23
CA ASN A 115 21.14 7.16 -10.32
C ASN A 115 19.99 6.19 -9.95
N ALA A 116 18.85 6.21 -10.68
CA ALA A 116 17.72 5.34 -10.40
C ALA A 116 16.96 4.95 -11.67
N ASP A 117 16.90 3.66 -11.95
CA ASP A 117 16.32 3.14 -13.20
C ASP A 117 14.79 3.25 -13.26
N LYS A 118 14.12 3.41 -12.13
CA LYS A 118 12.65 3.47 -12.03
C LYS A 118 12.09 4.88 -11.83
N LEU A 119 12.97 5.89 -11.70
CA LEU A 119 12.56 7.25 -11.38
C LEU A 119 12.72 8.18 -12.57
N PHE A 120 11.79 9.14 -12.69
CA PHE A 120 11.94 10.35 -13.46
C PHE A 120 12.24 11.54 -12.56
N VAL A 121 13.01 12.48 -13.08
CA VAL A 121 13.15 13.82 -12.54
C VAL A 121 12.21 14.73 -13.34
N ILE A 122 11.18 15.24 -12.68
CA ILE A 122 10.11 15.99 -13.32
C ILE A 122 10.18 17.44 -12.87
N THR A 123 10.19 18.34 -13.82
CA THR A 123 10.10 19.79 -13.55
C THR A 123 8.64 20.24 -13.71
N ILE A 124 8.09 20.84 -12.66
CA ILE A 124 6.70 21.30 -12.60
C ILE A 124 6.68 22.81 -12.50
N ASP A 125 5.87 23.45 -13.33
CA ASP A 125 5.44 24.84 -13.14
C ASP A 125 4.27 24.84 -12.15
N ASP A 126 4.50 25.35 -10.95
CA ASP A 126 3.51 25.44 -9.87
C ASP A 126 2.81 26.81 -9.79
N GLY A 127 2.99 27.65 -10.80
CA GLY A 127 2.39 28.99 -10.87
C GLY A 127 3.03 30.03 -9.94
N SER A 128 4.07 29.67 -9.18
CA SER A 128 4.78 30.59 -8.27
C SER A 128 5.80 31.51 -8.98
N GLY A 129 6.06 31.22 -10.27
CA GLY A 129 7.10 31.88 -11.07
C GLY A 129 8.46 31.19 -10.94
N SER A 130 8.57 30.13 -10.18
CA SER A 130 9.74 29.24 -10.12
C SER A 130 9.32 27.82 -10.47
N SER A 131 10.21 27.10 -11.13
CA SER A 131 9.96 25.67 -11.39
C SER A 131 10.33 24.84 -10.17
N ARG A 132 9.57 23.78 -9.92
CA ARG A 132 9.76 22.83 -8.82
C ARG A 132 10.23 21.49 -9.38
N THR A 133 11.23 20.89 -8.74
CA THR A 133 11.73 19.56 -9.11
C THR A 133 11.09 18.50 -8.25
N VAL A 134 10.53 17.47 -8.88
CA VAL A 134 9.91 16.31 -8.20
C VAL A 134 10.44 15.03 -8.81
N CYS A 135 10.86 14.08 -7.96
CA CYS A 135 11.21 12.74 -8.41
C CYS A 135 9.99 11.81 -8.26
N ALA A 136 9.65 11.07 -9.32
CA ALA A 136 8.50 10.18 -9.33
C ALA A 136 8.82 8.82 -9.94
N GLY A 137 8.26 7.76 -9.36
CA GLY A 137 8.41 6.36 -9.77
C GLY A 137 7.53 5.98 -10.96
N LEU A 138 7.53 6.80 -12.02
CA LEU A 138 6.66 6.62 -13.18
C LEU A 138 7.36 5.93 -14.36
N LYS A 139 8.66 5.71 -14.27
CA LYS A 139 9.43 5.06 -15.34
C LYS A 139 9.05 3.59 -15.47
N GLY A 140 8.65 3.19 -16.66
CA GLY A 140 8.08 1.85 -16.93
C GLY A 140 6.55 1.85 -17.06
N HIS A 141 5.88 2.92 -16.63
CA HIS A 141 4.45 3.12 -16.81
C HIS A 141 4.13 4.21 -17.83
N TYR A 142 5.07 5.15 -18.02
CA TYR A 142 4.95 6.27 -18.95
C TYR A 142 6.25 6.50 -19.70
N GLU A 143 6.11 7.01 -20.93
CA GLU A 143 7.21 7.63 -21.64
C GLU A 143 7.28 9.14 -21.29
N PRO A 144 8.47 9.75 -21.27
CA PRO A 144 8.62 11.19 -20.95
C PRO A 144 7.67 12.10 -21.73
N SER A 145 7.49 11.83 -23.02
CA SER A 145 6.62 12.59 -23.93
C SER A 145 5.13 12.52 -23.59
N GLU A 146 4.69 11.49 -22.86
CA GLU A 146 3.30 11.34 -22.42
C GLU A 146 3.00 12.19 -21.19
N LEU A 147 4.02 12.51 -20.41
CA LEU A 147 3.89 13.29 -19.19
C LEU A 147 4.11 14.78 -19.43
N GLU A 148 4.93 15.16 -20.41
CA GLU A 148 5.21 16.56 -20.73
C GLU A 148 3.95 17.30 -21.18
N GLY A 149 3.70 18.45 -20.58
CA GLY A 149 2.52 19.28 -20.85
C GLY A 149 1.25 18.87 -20.11
N LEU A 150 1.25 17.77 -19.33
CA LEU A 150 0.12 17.40 -18.50
C LEU A 150 -0.05 18.34 -17.30
N ASP A 151 -1.30 18.64 -17.00
CA ASP A 151 -1.69 19.28 -15.74
C ASP A 151 -1.93 18.19 -14.69
N VAL A 152 -1.11 18.20 -13.63
CA VAL A 152 -1.09 17.16 -12.60
C VAL A 152 -1.43 17.72 -11.23
N VAL A 153 -1.86 16.85 -10.34
CA VAL A 153 -2.03 17.18 -8.92
C VAL A 153 -0.81 16.69 -8.14
N PHE A 154 -0.26 17.55 -7.30
CA PHE A 154 0.89 17.24 -6.48
C PHE A 154 0.77 17.82 -5.07
N VAL A 155 1.45 17.19 -4.10
CA VAL A 155 1.59 17.72 -2.73
C VAL A 155 2.76 18.70 -2.72
N ALA A 156 2.46 19.96 -2.37
CA ALA A 156 3.39 21.08 -2.49
C ALA A 156 4.19 21.37 -1.21
N ASN A 157 3.69 20.95 -0.06
CA ASN A 157 4.29 21.28 1.25
C ASN A 157 4.97 20.09 1.94
N LEU A 158 5.39 19.09 1.17
CA LEU A 158 6.27 18.04 1.70
C LEU A 158 7.67 18.61 1.97
N GLU A 159 8.30 18.12 3.03
CA GLU A 159 9.69 18.44 3.31
C GLU A 159 10.58 17.97 2.13
N PRO A 160 11.43 18.85 1.58
CA PRO A 160 12.29 18.50 0.46
C PRO A 160 13.23 17.35 0.84
N ARG A 161 13.23 16.29 0.03
CA ARG A 161 14.02 15.09 0.28
C ARG A 161 14.98 14.78 -0.87
N LYS A 162 16.21 14.40 -0.54
CA LYS A 162 17.15 13.92 -1.55
C LYS A 162 16.88 12.46 -1.87
N LEU A 163 16.47 12.18 -3.09
CA LEU A 163 16.31 10.84 -3.62
C LEU A 163 17.50 10.52 -4.54
N ARG A 164 18.36 9.62 -4.12
CA ARG A 164 19.58 9.18 -4.85
C ARG A 164 20.41 10.34 -5.45
N GLY A 165 20.47 11.47 -4.74
CA GLY A 165 21.27 12.64 -5.11
C GLY A 165 20.51 13.80 -5.73
N VAL A 166 19.26 13.61 -6.16
CA VAL A 166 18.37 14.66 -6.68
C VAL A 166 17.41 15.11 -5.58
N LEU A 167 17.25 16.42 -5.40
CA LEU A 167 16.31 17.00 -4.44
C LEU A 167 14.88 16.95 -5.02
N SER A 168 13.99 16.27 -4.32
CA SER A 168 12.54 16.28 -4.62
C SER A 168 11.84 17.24 -3.67
N GLU A 169 11.08 18.18 -4.22
CA GLU A 169 10.41 19.27 -3.50
C GLU A 169 8.89 19.11 -3.46
N GLY A 170 8.42 17.89 -3.60
CA GLY A 170 7.00 17.56 -3.58
C GLY A 170 6.76 16.12 -4.05
N MET A 171 5.49 15.76 -4.20
CA MET A 171 5.06 14.43 -4.64
C MET A 171 3.90 14.55 -5.62
N ILE A 172 4.06 14.02 -6.83
CA ILE A 172 2.95 13.88 -7.79
C ILE A 172 2.00 12.77 -7.30
N LEU A 173 0.71 13.05 -7.35
CA LEU A 173 -0.29 12.05 -7.00
C LEU A 173 -0.57 11.14 -8.19
N ALA A 174 -0.60 9.86 -7.93
CA ALA A 174 -0.95 8.82 -8.89
C ALA A 174 -1.78 7.74 -8.21
N ALA A 175 -2.61 7.07 -8.97
CA ALA A 175 -3.42 5.95 -8.53
C ALA A 175 -2.87 4.66 -9.11
N ASP A 176 -2.87 3.60 -8.28
CA ASP A 176 -2.57 2.23 -8.70
C ASP A 176 -3.85 1.62 -9.31
N ASP A 177 -3.74 0.97 -10.45
CA ASP A 177 -4.86 0.31 -11.11
C ASP A 177 -5.15 -1.11 -10.58
N GLY A 178 -4.37 -1.59 -9.61
CA GLY A 178 -4.50 -2.92 -9.01
C GLY A 178 -3.94 -4.06 -9.89
N GLU A 179 -3.52 -3.78 -11.12
CA GLU A 179 -2.89 -4.74 -12.05
C GLU A 179 -1.39 -4.46 -12.23
N GLY A 180 -0.83 -3.59 -11.39
CA GLY A 180 0.56 -3.15 -11.44
C GLY A 180 0.81 -1.97 -12.38
N GLY A 181 -0.23 -1.32 -12.88
CA GLY A 181 -0.16 -0.06 -13.61
C GLY A 181 -0.37 1.12 -12.68
N VAL A 182 0.22 2.25 -13.02
CA VAL A 182 0.12 3.52 -12.29
C VAL A 182 -0.48 4.59 -13.19
N LYS A 183 -1.49 5.33 -12.70
CA LYS A 183 -2.12 6.43 -13.42
C LYS A 183 -1.95 7.74 -12.66
N VAL A 184 -1.32 8.72 -13.29
CA VAL A 184 -1.15 10.06 -12.73
C VAL A 184 -2.51 10.76 -12.63
N LEU A 185 -2.77 11.44 -11.52
CA LEU A 185 -3.99 12.24 -11.35
C LEU A 185 -3.85 13.54 -12.13
N THR A 186 -4.76 13.73 -13.08
CA THR A 186 -4.82 14.90 -13.96
C THR A 186 -6.10 15.68 -13.74
N THR A 187 -6.17 16.91 -14.22
CA THR A 187 -7.36 17.73 -14.18
C THR A 187 -8.19 17.57 -15.45
N GLU A 188 -9.52 17.60 -15.32
CA GLU A 188 -10.41 17.67 -16.47
C GLU A 188 -10.48 19.11 -17.01
N GLY A 189 -9.84 19.35 -18.14
CA GLY A 189 -9.78 20.66 -18.78
C GLY A 189 -8.63 21.54 -18.26
N GLU A 190 -8.51 22.74 -18.85
CA GLU A 190 -7.45 23.70 -18.51
C GLU A 190 -7.67 24.31 -17.15
N ILE A 191 -6.63 24.31 -16.32
CA ILE A 191 -6.60 24.94 -15.00
C ILE A 191 -5.30 25.74 -14.84
N LEU A 192 -5.36 26.80 -14.06
CA LEU A 192 -4.15 27.56 -13.76
C LEU A 192 -3.22 26.74 -12.86
N SER A 193 -1.92 26.69 -13.21
CA SER A 193 -0.88 26.14 -12.35
C SER A 193 -0.89 26.82 -10.99
N GLY A 194 -0.72 26.02 -9.92
CA GLY A 194 -0.75 26.52 -8.53
C GLY A 194 -2.15 26.59 -7.92
N SER A 195 -3.21 26.22 -8.64
CA SER A 195 -4.56 26.19 -8.08
C SER A 195 -4.65 25.17 -6.94
N ARG A 196 -5.30 25.58 -5.84
CA ARG A 196 -5.46 24.69 -4.67
C ARG A 196 -6.50 23.62 -4.93
N VAL A 197 -6.14 22.39 -4.64
CA VAL A 197 -7.06 21.23 -4.63
C VAL A 197 -7.71 21.14 -3.24
N ARG A 198 -9.03 20.92 -3.22
CA ARG A 198 -9.84 20.92 -1.99
C ARG A 198 -10.67 19.65 -1.91
#